data_e5388e6ef814da67b5b261ae9deb430b
#
_entry.id   e5388e6ef814da67b5b261ae9deb430b
#
_cell.length_a   1.000
_cell.length_b   1.000
_cell.length_c   1.000
_cell.angle_alpha   90.00
_cell.angle_beta   90.00
_cell.angle_gamma   90.00
#
_symmetry.space_group_name_H-M   'P 1'
#
loop_
_entity.id
_entity.type
_entity.pdbx_description
1 polymer ?
#
loop_
_entity_poly.entity_id
_entity_poly.type
_entity_poly.pdbx_seq_one_letter_code
_entity_poly.pdbx_strand_id
1 'polypeptide(L)'
;MMKNKRTNTPSGSRRSFLTWLIVAAAGLIGISLAVPLAGYVASPALKRRELRWVDAGPVSDLPIGEPTQRDLVMTITDGYMEVAAVKGIWALRLATNEVTVYSPICTHLGCGYRWDGSARRFKCPCHGSEFDPDGKVVGGPAPRPLDHLPVKIENGHLLVQYKEFKSGTKQQIEI
;
A
#
# COMPACT_ATOMS: atom_id res chain seq x y z
N MET A 1 -22.27 6.95 -81.72
CA MET A 1 -21.43 7.77 -80.81
C MET A 1 -21.12 6.91 -79.55
N MET A 2 -19.99 6.13 -79.57
CA MET A 2 -19.61 5.22 -78.52
C MET A 2 -18.67 5.91 -77.54
N LYS A 3 -19.11 6.09 -76.29
CA LYS A 3 -18.30 6.64 -75.21
C LYS A 3 -17.36 5.57 -74.65
N ASN A 4 -16.07 5.72 -74.90
CA ASN A 4 -15.00 4.85 -74.38
C ASN A 4 -14.78 5.10 -72.92
N LYS A 5 -15.19 4.16 -72.08
CA LYS A 5 -15.02 4.21 -70.64
C LYS A 5 -13.60 3.72 -70.29
N ARG A 6 -12.65 4.66 -70.13
CA ARG A 6 -11.30 4.33 -69.61
C ARG A 6 -11.40 3.87 -68.18
N THR A 7 -11.17 2.60 -67.94
CA THR A 7 -10.93 2.06 -66.61
C THR A 7 -9.52 2.47 -66.15
N ASN A 8 -9.46 3.45 -65.30
CA ASN A 8 -8.23 3.78 -64.62
C ASN A 8 -7.93 2.69 -63.55
N THR A 9 -7.08 1.75 -63.85
CA THR A 9 -6.42 0.88 -62.91
C THR A 9 -5.37 1.72 -62.16
N PRO A 10 -5.41 1.81 -60.82
CA PRO A 10 -4.37 2.53 -60.09
C PRO A 10 -3.07 1.72 -60.16
N SER A 11 -2.14 2.14 -60.98
CA SER A 11 -0.78 1.61 -60.97
C SER A 11 -0.11 2.06 -59.70
N GLY A 12 0.06 1.15 -58.71
CA GLY A 12 0.81 1.42 -57.47
C GLY A 12 2.23 1.88 -57.83
N SER A 13 2.50 3.18 -57.73
CA SER A 13 3.81 3.70 -58.05
C SER A 13 4.82 3.20 -56.97
N ARG A 14 6.09 2.99 -57.36
CA ARG A 14 7.18 2.63 -56.45
C ARG A 14 7.20 3.54 -55.20
N ARG A 15 6.84 4.80 -55.39
CA ARG A 15 6.73 5.78 -54.29
C ARG A 15 5.63 5.42 -53.29
N SER A 16 4.45 5.00 -53.78
CA SER A 16 3.35 4.57 -52.89
C SER A 16 3.70 3.30 -52.09
N PHE A 17 4.39 2.36 -52.73
CA PHE A 17 4.88 1.15 -52.09
C PHE A 17 5.89 1.47 -50.95
N LEU A 18 6.89 2.31 -51.25
CA LEU A 18 7.89 2.72 -50.27
C LEU A 18 7.26 3.49 -49.10
N THR A 19 6.30 4.39 -49.41
CA THR A 19 5.58 5.12 -48.35
C THR A 19 4.80 4.16 -47.46
N TRP A 20 4.11 3.17 -48.04
CA TRP A 20 3.39 2.16 -47.27
C TRP A 20 4.35 1.34 -46.36
N LEU A 21 5.50 0.97 -46.90
CA LEU A 21 6.51 0.19 -46.17
C LEU A 21 7.10 0.99 -45.00
N ILE A 22 7.37 2.29 -45.18
CA ILE A 22 7.82 3.18 -44.12
C ILE A 22 6.76 3.33 -43.04
N VAL A 23 5.50 3.54 -43.43
CA VAL A 23 4.39 3.67 -42.44
C VAL A 23 4.17 2.37 -41.66
N ALA A 24 4.22 1.21 -42.37
CA ALA A 24 4.12 -0.08 -41.70
C ALA A 24 5.27 -0.33 -40.72
N ALA A 25 6.51 -0.03 -41.11
CA ALA A 25 7.67 -0.16 -40.22
C ALA A 25 7.58 0.79 -39.03
N ALA A 26 7.21 2.06 -39.26
CA ALA A 26 7.01 3.03 -38.18
C ALA A 26 5.88 2.61 -37.23
N GLY A 27 4.79 2.05 -37.76
CA GLY A 27 3.69 1.50 -36.99
C GLY A 27 4.12 0.32 -36.08
N LEU A 28 4.90 -0.62 -36.63
CA LEU A 28 5.44 -1.75 -35.89
C LEU A 28 6.37 -1.27 -34.74
N ILE A 29 7.28 -0.34 -35.03
CA ILE A 29 8.15 0.25 -34.01
C ILE A 29 7.32 0.97 -32.95
N GLY A 30 6.33 1.77 -33.38
CA GLY A 30 5.44 2.48 -32.46
C GLY A 30 4.70 1.54 -31.51
N ILE A 31 4.12 0.45 -32.02
CA ILE A 31 3.41 -0.55 -31.20
C ILE A 31 4.37 -1.27 -30.27
N SER A 32 5.56 -1.68 -30.76
CA SER A 32 6.55 -2.40 -29.94
C SER A 32 7.07 -1.59 -28.75
N LEU A 33 7.06 -0.26 -28.85
CA LEU A 33 7.42 0.64 -27.75
C LEU A 33 6.22 1.02 -26.88
N ALA A 34 5.07 1.29 -27.49
CA ALA A 34 3.88 1.76 -26.77
C ALA A 34 3.28 0.68 -25.85
N VAL A 35 3.26 -0.59 -26.28
CA VAL A 35 2.68 -1.67 -25.48
C VAL A 35 3.43 -1.88 -24.16
N PRO A 36 4.76 -2.06 -24.12
CA PRO A 36 5.47 -2.21 -22.85
C PRO A 36 5.43 -0.95 -22.00
N LEU A 37 5.47 0.25 -22.61
CA LEU A 37 5.34 1.49 -21.88
C LEU A 37 3.97 1.63 -21.21
N ALA A 38 2.90 1.35 -21.92
CA ALA A 38 1.54 1.34 -21.36
C ALA A 38 1.39 0.30 -20.25
N GLY A 39 1.94 -0.91 -20.44
CA GLY A 39 1.99 -1.94 -19.42
C GLY A 39 2.75 -1.52 -18.18
N TYR A 40 3.90 -0.85 -18.36
CA TYR A 40 4.68 -0.31 -17.24
C TYR A 40 3.91 0.75 -16.45
N VAL A 41 3.27 1.70 -17.11
CA VAL A 41 2.48 2.77 -16.47
C VAL A 41 1.24 2.21 -15.78
N ALA A 42 0.57 1.21 -16.37
CA ALA A 42 -0.63 0.60 -15.81
C ALA A 42 -0.34 -0.43 -14.70
N SER A 43 0.87 -1.00 -14.65
CA SER A 43 1.21 -2.10 -13.73
C SER A 43 0.99 -1.80 -12.25
N PRO A 44 1.27 -0.59 -11.70
CA PRO A 44 1.01 -0.29 -10.29
C PRO A 44 -0.49 -0.33 -9.93
N ALA A 45 -1.34 0.13 -10.86
CA ALA A 45 -2.79 0.12 -10.66
C ALA A 45 -3.41 -1.29 -10.73
N LEU A 46 -2.74 -2.23 -11.41
CA LEU A 46 -3.20 -3.61 -11.56
C LEU A 46 -2.68 -4.55 -10.46
N LYS A 47 -1.62 -4.16 -9.74
CA LYS A 47 -1.09 -4.95 -8.63
C LYS A 47 -1.99 -4.78 -7.41
N ARG A 48 -2.80 -5.80 -7.10
CA ARG A 48 -3.49 -5.87 -5.80
C ARG A 48 -2.44 -6.18 -4.72
N ARG A 49 -2.37 -5.35 -3.68
CA ARG A 49 -1.62 -5.70 -2.47
C ARG A 49 -2.31 -6.90 -1.82
N GLU A 50 -1.67 -8.05 -1.83
CA GLU A 50 -2.10 -9.18 -1.02
C GLU A 50 -1.79 -8.86 0.44
N LEU A 51 -2.84 -8.64 1.22
CA LEU A 51 -2.73 -8.45 2.66
C LEU A 51 -2.47 -9.82 3.30
N ARG A 52 -1.20 -10.11 3.56
CA ARG A 52 -0.79 -11.36 4.22
C ARG A 52 -0.92 -11.23 5.73
N TRP A 53 -1.33 -12.32 6.37
CA TRP A 53 -1.23 -12.44 7.81
C TRP A 53 0.22 -12.69 8.19
N VAL A 54 0.75 -11.85 9.08
CA VAL A 54 2.14 -11.91 9.56
C VAL A 54 2.13 -12.27 11.03
N ASP A 55 2.98 -13.21 11.43
CA ASP A 55 3.11 -13.63 12.82
C ASP A 55 3.87 -12.56 13.63
N ALA A 56 3.23 -12.04 14.67
CA ALA A 56 3.78 -11.10 15.63
C ALA A 56 4.26 -11.78 16.91
N GLY A 57 4.29 -13.12 16.93
CA GLY A 57 4.74 -13.92 18.05
C GLY A 57 3.62 -14.38 18.98
N PRO A 58 3.98 -15.14 20.04
CA PRO A 58 3.01 -15.71 20.95
C PRO A 58 2.31 -14.63 21.80
N VAL A 59 1.00 -14.80 21.99
CA VAL A 59 0.17 -13.90 22.83
C VAL A 59 0.59 -13.96 24.29
N SER A 60 1.14 -15.10 24.75
CA SER A 60 1.66 -15.28 26.12
C SER A 60 2.71 -14.24 26.51
N ASP A 61 3.49 -13.79 25.54
CA ASP A 61 4.60 -12.85 25.76
C ASP A 61 4.13 -11.38 25.85
N LEU A 62 2.83 -11.14 25.67
CA LEU A 62 2.24 -9.83 25.84
C LEU A 62 1.70 -9.68 27.26
N PRO A 63 2.19 -8.71 28.05
CA PRO A 63 1.62 -8.40 29.36
C PRO A 63 0.18 -7.89 29.20
N ILE A 64 -0.69 -8.25 30.16
CA ILE A 64 -2.07 -7.78 30.15
C ILE A 64 -2.11 -6.31 30.58
N GLY A 65 -2.80 -5.48 29.81
CA GLY A 65 -3.02 -4.07 30.11
C GLY A 65 -1.84 -3.13 29.84
N GLU A 66 -0.75 -3.65 29.25
CA GLU A 66 0.45 -2.87 28.91
C GLU A 66 0.74 -2.93 27.41
N PRO A 67 0.69 -1.82 26.67
CA PRO A 67 1.06 -1.80 25.27
C PRO A 67 2.52 -2.18 25.07
N THR A 68 2.75 -3.14 24.18
CA THR A 68 4.08 -3.66 23.86
C THR A 68 4.37 -3.45 22.38
N GLN A 69 5.55 -2.92 22.07
CA GLN A 69 6.00 -2.81 20.70
C GLN A 69 6.46 -4.18 20.18
N ARG A 70 6.04 -4.53 18.96
CA ARG A 70 6.44 -5.73 18.25
C ARG A 70 6.84 -5.38 16.83
N ASP A 71 7.73 -6.18 16.28
CA ASP A 71 8.19 -6.04 14.90
C ASP A 71 7.59 -7.14 14.04
N LEU A 72 6.98 -6.74 12.93
CA LEU A 72 6.50 -7.65 11.88
C LEU A 72 7.58 -7.75 10.81
N VAL A 73 8.12 -8.93 10.61
CA VAL A 73 9.02 -9.22 9.49
C VAL A 73 8.17 -9.73 8.33
N MET A 74 8.12 -8.96 7.26
CA MET A 74 7.33 -9.31 6.08
C MET A 74 8.16 -9.20 4.81
N THR A 75 7.83 -9.99 3.81
CA THR A 75 8.39 -9.84 2.48
C THR A 75 7.51 -8.88 1.69
N ILE A 76 8.10 -7.82 1.18
CA ILE A 76 7.46 -6.88 0.27
C ILE A 76 8.09 -6.99 -1.12
N THR A 77 7.27 -6.80 -2.15
CA THR A 77 7.75 -6.74 -3.52
C THR A 77 8.03 -5.28 -3.88
N ASP A 78 9.29 -4.94 -4.10
CA ASP A 78 9.71 -3.63 -4.58
C ASP A 78 10.21 -3.78 -6.03
N GLY A 79 9.39 -3.31 -6.96
CA GLY A 79 9.62 -3.55 -8.38
C GLY A 79 9.58 -5.03 -8.74
N TYR A 80 10.75 -5.61 -9.03
CA TYR A 80 10.94 -7.03 -9.36
C TYR A 80 11.67 -7.83 -8.26
N MET A 81 11.99 -7.18 -7.14
CA MET A 81 12.72 -7.80 -6.04
C MET A 81 11.81 -8.05 -4.84
N GLU A 82 11.99 -9.18 -4.19
CA GLU A 82 11.43 -9.44 -2.88
C GLU A 82 12.45 -9.02 -1.82
N VAL A 83 12.05 -8.09 -0.95
CA VAL A 83 12.89 -7.60 0.14
C VAL A 83 12.20 -7.82 1.48
N ALA A 84 12.97 -8.18 2.49
CA ALA A 84 12.46 -8.24 3.84
C ALA A 84 12.26 -6.81 4.37
N ALA A 85 11.07 -6.51 4.86
CA ALA A 85 10.74 -5.26 5.52
C ALA A 85 10.35 -5.54 6.98
N VAL A 86 10.85 -4.70 7.88
CA VAL A 86 10.46 -4.73 9.28
C VAL A 86 9.51 -3.55 9.54
N LYS A 87 8.32 -3.85 10.05
CA LYS A 87 7.31 -2.86 10.41
C LYS A 87 6.97 -3.00 11.88
N GLY A 88 7.17 -1.94 12.66
CA GLY A 88 6.74 -1.93 14.06
C GLY A 88 5.22 -1.90 14.17
N ILE A 89 4.71 -2.41 15.28
CA ILE A 89 3.30 -2.29 15.71
C ILE A 89 3.24 -2.10 17.22
N TRP A 90 2.10 -1.62 17.72
CA TRP A 90 1.79 -1.64 19.15
C TRP A 90 0.70 -2.66 19.42
N ALA A 91 1.00 -3.69 20.21
CA ALA A 91 0.06 -4.71 20.64
C ALA A 91 -0.35 -4.48 22.09
N LEU A 92 -1.64 -4.43 22.36
CA LEU A 92 -2.23 -4.33 23.70
C LEU A 92 -3.09 -5.56 23.96
N ARG A 93 -2.68 -6.38 24.92
CA ARG A 93 -3.47 -7.51 25.40
C ARG A 93 -4.44 -7.04 26.47
N LEU A 94 -5.73 -7.20 26.22
CA LEU A 94 -6.79 -6.81 27.16
C LEU A 94 -7.17 -7.97 28.09
N ALA A 95 -7.24 -9.18 27.55
CA ALA A 95 -7.56 -10.42 28.23
C ALA A 95 -6.82 -11.61 27.61
N THR A 96 -7.09 -12.82 28.09
CA THR A 96 -6.39 -14.03 27.64
C THR A 96 -6.37 -14.20 26.11
N ASN A 97 -7.50 -13.95 25.45
CA ASN A 97 -7.65 -14.09 23.99
C ASN A 97 -8.13 -12.78 23.33
N GLU A 98 -7.88 -11.65 23.96
CA GLU A 98 -8.29 -10.34 23.43
C GLU A 98 -7.07 -9.44 23.29
N VAL A 99 -6.71 -9.15 22.04
CA VAL A 99 -5.57 -8.31 21.68
C VAL A 99 -6.02 -7.25 20.69
N THR A 100 -5.67 -6.02 20.97
CA THR A 100 -5.80 -4.89 20.03
C THR A 100 -4.44 -4.53 19.49
N VAL A 101 -4.35 -4.23 18.19
CA VAL A 101 -3.09 -3.80 17.57
C VAL A 101 -3.28 -2.46 16.86
N TYR A 102 -2.35 -1.55 17.14
CA TYR A 102 -2.31 -0.22 16.55
C TYR A 102 -1.17 -0.09 15.55
N SER A 103 -1.43 0.65 14.47
CA SER A 103 -0.39 1.17 13.59
C SER A 103 0.60 2.02 14.39
N PRO A 104 1.91 1.94 14.13
CA PRO A 104 2.92 2.71 14.88
C PRO A 104 2.95 4.20 14.47
N ILE A 105 2.05 4.60 13.59
CA ILE A 105 2.02 5.91 12.92
C ILE A 105 0.97 6.81 13.55
N CYS A 106 1.39 7.99 13.99
CA CYS A 106 0.50 9.02 14.53
C CYS A 106 -0.44 9.55 13.46
N THR A 107 -1.74 9.60 13.78
CA THR A 107 -2.80 10.01 12.88
C THR A 107 -2.79 11.49 12.52
N HIS A 108 -1.93 12.32 13.17
CA HIS A 108 -1.74 13.72 12.81
C HIS A 108 -0.97 13.87 11.48
N LEU A 109 0.34 13.68 11.49
CA LEU A 109 1.22 13.87 10.32
C LEU A 109 2.22 12.73 10.12
N GLY A 110 1.91 11.52 10.59
CA GLY A 110 2.68 10.34 10.25
C GLY A 110 3.94 10.08 11.09
N CYS A 111 4.18 10.82 12.17
CA CYS A 111 5.31 10.52 13.07
C CYS A 111 5.10 9.22 13.84
N GLY A 112 6.18 8.55 14.22
CA GLY A 112 6.13 7.51 15.25
C GLY A 112 5.76 8.09 16.62
N TYR A 113 5.14 7.28 17.45
CA TYR A 113 4.81 7.64 18.83
C TYR A 113 5.31 6.56 19.80
N ARG A 114 5.30 6.87 21.11
CA ARG A 114 5.82 6.00 22.15
C ARG A 114 4.80 5.84 23.27
N TRP A 115 4.84 4.71 23.94
CA TRP A 115 4.10 4.47 25.17
C TRP A 115 4.84 5.09 26.36
N ASP A 116 4.14 5.85 27.17
CA ASP A 116 4.58 6.36 28.46
C ASP A 116 3.79 5.63 29.56
N GLY A 117 4.41 4.60 30.14
CA GLY A 117 3.78 3.78 31.17
C GLY A 117 3.44 4.56 32.45
N SER A 118 4.19 5.61 32.78
CA SER A 118 3.92 6.45 33.96
C SER A 118 2.68 7.31 33.79
N ALA A 119 2.48 7.86 32.57
CA ALA A 119 1.30 8.64 32.22
C ALA A 119 0.14 7.76 31.70
N ARG A 120 0.39 6.47 31.45
CA ARG A 120 -0.52 5.53 30.78
C ARG A 120 -1.11 6.11 29.48
N ARG A 121 -0.22 6.64 28.63
CA ARG A 121 -0.58 7.29 27.35
C ARG A 121 0.43 7.01 26.26
N PHE A 122 -0.05 6.95 25.05
CA PHE A 122 0.81 7.08 23.89
C PHE A 122 1.09 8.55 23.61
N LYS A 123 2.35 8.90 23.39
CA LYS A 123 2.79 10.27 23.15
C LYS A 123 3.53 10.39 21.83
N CYS A 124 3.10 11.30 20.98
CA CYS A 124 3.76 11.66 19.74
C CYS A 124 4.70 12.86 19.98
N PRO A 125 6.02 12.71 19.77
CA PRO A 125 6.99 13.75 20.10
C PRO A 125 6.97 14.93 19.12
N CYS A 126 6.40 14.75 17.91
CA CYS A 126 6.48 15.78 16.86
C CYS A 126 5.61 17.01 17.17
N HIS A 127 4.35 16.80 17.58
CA HIS A 127 3.41 17.89 17.81
C HIS A 127 2.55 17.67 19.07
N GLY A 128 2.96 16.78 19.96
CA GLY A 128 2.32 16.60 21.26
C GLY A 128 0.93 15.94 21.21
N SER A 129 0.62 15.17 20.16
CA SER A 129 -0.59 14.35 20.19
C SER A 129 -0.46 13.26 21.26
N GLU A 130 -1.50 13.11 22.07
CA GLU A 130 -1.59 12.10 23.12
C GLU A 130 -2.83 11.23 22.92
N PHE A 131 -2.67 9.93 23.22
CA PHE A 131 -3.76 8.95 23.10
C PHE A 131 -3.81 8.10 24.38
N ASP A 132 -5.01 7.71 24.79
CA ASP A 132 -5.20 6.77 25.87
C ASP A 132 -4.82 5.32 25.45
N PRO A 133 -4.87 4.33 26.37
CA PRO A 133 -4.58 2.94 26.05
C PRO A 133 -5.50 2.37 24.96
N ASP A 134 -6.75 2.88 24.84
CA ASP A 134 -7.71 2.48 23.81
C ASP A 134 -7.46 3.16 22.46
N GLY A 135 -6.39 3.96 22.37
CA GLY A 135 -6.02 4.70 21.15
C GLY A 135 -6.83 5.97 20.91
N LYS A 136 -7.72 6.39 21.84
CA LYS A 136 -8.51 7.62 21.69
C LYS A 136 -7.66 8.85 21.92
N VAL A 137 -7.91 9.91 21.16
CA VAL A 137 -7.21 11.19 21.33
C VAL A 137 -7.61 11.82 22.66
N VAL A 138 -6.62 12.11 23.51
CA VAL A 138 -6.79 12.81 24.78
C VAL A 138 -6.06 14.16 24.84
N GLY A 139 -5.25 14.45 23.81
CA GLY A 139 -4.55 15.74 23.68
C GLY A 139 -3.87 15.92 22.34
N GLY A 140 -3.55 17.17 22.00
CA GLY A 140 -2.83 17.54 20.79
C GLY A 140 -3.67 17.56 19.51
N PRO A 141 -3.02 17.71 18.34
CA PRO A 141 -3.66 18.01 17.07
C PRO A 141 -4.13 16.79 16.27
N ALA A 142 -4.01 15.56 16.77
CA ALA A 142 -4.44 14.36 16.05
C ALA A 142 -5.94 14.42 15.72
N PRO A 143 -6.35 14.26 14.44
CA PRO A 143 -7.75 14.44 14.02
C PRO A 143 -8.64 13.23 14.30
N ARG A 144 -8.06 12.06 14.65
CA ARG A 144 -8.76 10.81 14.93
C ARG A 144 -7.95 9.92 15.88
N PRO A 145 -8.56 8.87 16.47
CA PRO A 145 -7.86 7.84 17.25
C PRO A 145 -6.74 7.16 16.46
N LEU A 146 -5.92 6.37 17.16
CA LEU A 146 -4.92 5.50 16.55
C LEU A 146 -5.58 4.52 15.59
N ASP A 147 -4.93 4.24 14.48
CA ASP A 147 -5.43 3.32 13.47
C ASP A 147 -5.24 1.87 13.92
N HIS A 148 -6.33 1.10 13.92
CA HIS A 148 -6.33 -0.31 14.26
C HIS A 148 -5.90 -1.16 13.06
N LEU A 149 -5.07 -2.17 13.35
CA LEU A 149 -4.71 -3.21 12.39
C LEU A 149 -5.58 -4.45 12.60
N PRO A 150 -6.02 -5.15 11.52
CA PRO A 150 -6.73 -6.41 11.66
C PRO A 150 -5.87 -7.47 12.32
N VAL A 151 -6.45 -8.19 13.28
CA VAL A 151 -5.76 -9.23 14.06
C VAL A 151 -6.59 -10.49 14.14
N LYS A 152 -5.92 -11.60 14.33
CA LYS A 152 -6.50 -12.88 14.75
C LYS A 152 -5.50 -13.65 15.61
N ILE A 153 -6.01 -14.54 16.45
CA ILE A 153 -5.18 -15.44 17.26
C ILE A 153 -5.37 -16.85 16.72
N GLU A 154 -4.28 -17.48 16.31
CA GLU A 154 -4.27 -18.88 15.86
C GLU A 154 -3.15 -19.63 16.57
N ASN A 155 -3.48 -20.77 17.16
CA ASN A 155 -2.52 -21.62 17.89
C ASN A 155 -1.72 -20.87 18.97
N GLY A 156 -2.33 -19.86 19.61
CA GLY A 156 -1.66 -19.02 20.63
C GLY A 156 -0.75 -17.93 20.08
N HIS A 157 -0.64 -17.80 18.76
CA HIS A 157 0.12 -16.74 18.09
C HIS A 157 -0.78 -15.60 17.62
N LEU A 158 -0.27 -14.38 17.73
CA LEU A 158 -0.90 -13.17 17.21
C LEU A 158 -0.54 -13.00 15.75
N LEU A 159 -1.53 -13.08 14.88
CA LEU A 159 -1.39 -12.81 13.46
C LEU A 159 -1.97 -11.44 13.13
N VAL A 160 -1.24 -10.62 12.39
CA VAL A 160 -1.59 -9.24 12.07
C VAL A 160 -1.55 -9.02 10.56
N GLN A 161 -2.54 -8.31 10.02
CA GLN A 161 -2.45 -7.74 8.67
C GLN A 161 -1.96 -6.31 8.76
N TYR A 162 -0.74 -6.06 8.28
CA TYR A 162 -0.21 -4.71 8.25
C TYR A 162 -0.87 -3.88 7.14
N LYS A 163 -1.40 -2.73 7.54
CA LYS A 163 -2.05 -1.77 6.65
C LYS A 163 -1.44 -0.39 6.87
N GLU A 164 -1.39 0.38 5.82
CA GLU A 164 -0.97 1.78 5.87
C GLU A 164 -2.18 2.70 5.71
N PHE A 165 -2.19 3.78 6.49
CA PHE A 165 -3.31 4.72 6.53
C PHE A 165 -2.84 6.15 6.29
N LYS A 166 -3.65 6.91 5.57
CA LYS A 166 -3.38 8.32 5.30
C LYS A 166 -3.50 9.13 6.60
N SER A 167 -2.41 9.79 7.00
CA SER A 167 -2.40 10.72 8.14
C SER A 167 -3.08 12.05 7.81
N GLY A 168 -3.45 12.85 8.82
CA GLY A 168 -4.05 14.17 8.67
C GLY A 168 -5.52 14.18 8.25
N THR A 169 -6.19 13.03 8.25
CA THR A 169 -7.60 12.90 7.86
C THR A 169 -8.47 12.54 9.06
N LYS A 170 -9.71 13.03 9.10
CA LYS A 170 -10.68 12.68 10.16
C LYS A 170 -11.17 11.23 10.05
N GLN A 171 -11.15 10.68 8.86
CA GLN A 171 -11.55 9.29 8.60
C GLN A 171 -10.30 8.43 8.38
N GLN A 172 -10.38 7.16 8.78
CA GLN A 172 -9.36 6.17 8.48
C GLN A 172 -9.45 5.80 6.99
N ILE A 173 -8.43 6.15 6.22
CA ILE A 173 -8.34 5.88 4.78
C ILE A 173 -7.11 5.01 4.55
N GLU A 174 -7.34 3.78 4.10
CA GLU A 174 -6.28 2.83 3.72
C GLU A 174 -5.63 3.27 2.40
N ILE A 175 -4.28 3.13 2.28
CA ILE A 175 -3.49 3.54 1.11
C ILE A 175 -2.59 2.41 0.59
#